data_62b05787e75644cb0f944ec9859b10af
#
_entry.id   62b05787e75644cb0f944ec9859b10af
#
_cell.length_a   1.000
_cell.length_b   1.000
_cell.length_c   1.000
_cell.angle_alpha   90.00
_cell.angle_beta   90.00
_cell.angle_gamma   90.00
#
_symmetry.space_group_name_H-M   'P 1'
#
loop_
_entity.id
_entity.type
_entity.pdbx_description
1 polymer ?
#
loop_
_entity_poly.entity_id
_entity_poly.type
_entity_poly.pdbx_seq_one_letter_code
_entity_poly.pdbx_strand_id
1 'polypeptide(L)'
;MKNKITTVMMVLLAAFITIGGTTSCKSKKRLAREAAEAEYRSRVEQAIRDLNAILNDETLWTLEEKEARVQTIKDWNLQNPEVDDLLFQVEKKLARERAQMEEEARRAAEELERANAADAVLGRNFSSIASASSVAQANRLISETLDMFESPNVPVLIIISQNAGFNDYDRPTTIEDYLNYVKDQKVNRNKVSELKINSEGKIIEVELIKN
;
A
#
# COMPACT_ATOMS: atom_id res chain seq x y z
N MET A 1 -27.76 -78.53 -25.40
CA MET A 1 -27.51 -77.59 -24.32
C MET A 1 -27.24 -76.12 -24.70
N LYS A 2 -26.78 -75.89 -25.98
CA LYS A 2 -26.50 -74.51 -26.45
C LYS A 2 -27.76 -73.62 -26.60
N ASN A 3 -28.92 -74.13 -26.98
CA ASN A 3 -30.14 -73.33 -27.20
C ASN A 3 -30.82 -72.81 -25.90
N LYS A 4 -30.63 -73.50 -24.80
CA LYS A 4 -31.23 -73.10 -23.53
C LYS A 4 -30.48 -71.91 -22.87
N ILE A 5 -29.17 -71.83 -23.09
CA ILE A 5 -28.32 -70.75 -22.58
C ILE A 5 -28.60 -69.45 -23.34
N THR A 6 -28.84 -69.55 -24.67
CA THR A 6 -29.14 -68.38 -25.52
C THR A 6 -30.54 -67.80 -25.19
N THR A 7 -31.51 -68.66 -24.90
CA THR A 7 -32.87 -68.23 -24.51
C THR A 7 -32.90 -67.58 -23.12
N VAL A 8 -32.13 -68.08 -22.14
CA VAL A 8 -32.02 -67.51 -20.82
C VAL A 8 -31.28 -66.17 -20.88
N MET A 9 -30.22 -66.05 -21.72
CA MET A 9 -29.50 -64.83 -21.93
C MET A 9 -30.34 -63.75 -22.63
N MET A 10 -31.19 -64.13 -23.59
CA MET A 10 -32.14 -63.19 -24.25
C MET A 10 -33.24 -62.71 -23.31
N VAL A 11 -33.76 -63.55 -22.42
CA VAL A 11 -34.76 -63.16 -21.41
C VAL A 11 -34.13 -62.25 -20.34
N LEU A 12 -32.88 -62.50 -19.94
CA LEU A 12 -32.18 -61.60 -19.03
C LEU A 12 -31.85 -60.23 -19.66
N LEU A 13 -31.54 -60.20 -20.97
CA LEU A 13 -31.31 -58.91 -21.68
C LEU A 13 -32.61 -58.13 -21.85
N ALA A 14 -33.77 -58.82 -22.07
CA ALA A 14 -35.09 -58.17 -22.14
C ALA A 14 -35.56 -57.64 -20.77
N ALA A 15 -35.20 -58.32 -19.67
CA ALA A 15 -35.53 -57.85 -18.32
C ALA A 15 -34.70 -56.61 -17.89
N PHE A 16 -33.48 -56.44 -18.40
CA PHE A 16 -32.66 -55.21 -18.12
C PHE A 16 -33.15 -53.97 -18.85
N ILE A 17 -33.87 -54.11 -19.99
CA ILE A 17 -34.40 -52.96 -20.72
C ILE A 17 -35.69 -52.40 -20.08
N THR A 18 -36.38 -53.16 -19.28
CA THR A 18 -37.63 -52.69 -18.61
C THR A 18 -37.42 -52.05 -17.24
N ILE A 19 -36.25 -52.17 -16.64
CA ILE A 19 -35.93 -51.52 -15.34
C ILE A 19 -35.31 -50.15 -15.53
N GLY A 20 -34.88 -49.79 -16.75
CA GLY A 20 -34.26 -48.50 -17.11
C GLY A 20 -35.23 -47.36 -17.42
N GLY A 21 -36.54 -47.52 -17.22
CA GLY A 21 -37.55 -46.64 -17.79
C GLY A 21 -38.39 -45.80 -16.85
N THR A 22 -37.95 -45.54 -15.61
CA THR A 22 -38.62 -44.54 -14.76
C THR A 22 -37.66 -43.51 -14.16
N THR A 23 -36.68 -43.08 -14.91
CA THR A 23 -36.10 -41.77 -14.66
C THR A 23 -37.15 -40.76 -15.10
N SER A 24 -37.86 -40.22 -14.11
CA SER A 24 -38.79 -39.11 -14.28
C SER A 24 -38.08 -38.05 -15.14
N CYS A 25 -38.49 -37.89 -16.37
CA CYS A 25 -38.04 -36.81 -17.26
C CYS A 25 -38.48 -35.49 -16.59
N LYS A 26 -37.62 -34.97 -15.70
CA LYS A 26 -37.75 -33.56 -15.29
C LYS A 26 -37.77 -32.76 -16.57
N SER A 27 -38.84 -32.01 -16.85
CA SER A 27 -38.89 -31.24 -18.08
C SER A 27 -37.63 -30.34 -18.16
N LYS A 28 -37.03 -30.13 -19.32
CA LYS A 28 -35.86 -29.25 -19.52
C LYS A 28 -36.05 -27.92 -18.84
N LYS A 29 -37.27 -27.38 -18.80
CA LYS A 29 -37.66 -26.14 -18.11
C LYS A 29 -37.51 -26.23 -16.60
N ARG A 30 -37.81 -27.37 -15.98
CA ARG A 30 -37.66 -27.59 -14.54
C ARG A 30 -36.18 -27.70 -14.15
N LEU A 31 -35.39 -28.45 -14.92
CA LEU A 31 -33.93 -28.54 -14.70
C LEU A 31 -33.23 -27.17 -14.83
N ALA A 32 -33.60 -26.38 -15.85
CA ALA A 32 -33.08 -25.04 -16.03
C ALA A 32 -33.45 -24.11 -14.85
N ARG A 33 -34.64 -24.24 -14.30
CA ARG A 33 -35.07 -23.46 -13.15
C ARG A 33 -34.33 -23.85 -11.87
N GLU A 34 -34.22 -25.18 -11.61
CA GLU A 34 -33.44 -25.71 -10.47
C GLU A 34 -31.98 -25.29 -10.54
N ALA A 35 -31.35 -25.27 -11.74
CA ALA A 35 -29.99 -24.80 -11.97
C ALA A 35 -29.85 -23.28 -11.70
N ALA A 36 -30.77 -22.46 -12.17
CA ALA A 36 -30.77 -21.02 -11.96
C ALA A 36 -30.94 -20.66 -10.46
N GLU A 37 -31.83 -21.39 -9.75
CA GLU A 37 -31.99 -21.21 -8.29
C GLU A 37 -30.73 -21.62 -7.52
N ALA A 38 -30.07 -22.70 -7.92
CA ALA A 38 -28.82 -23.16 -7.32
C ALA A 38 -27.68 -22.13 -7.54
N GLU A 39 -27.56 -21.59 -8.76
CA GLU A 39 -26.61 -20.56 -9.09
C GLU A 39 -26.84 -19.27 -8.27
N TYR A 40 -28.10 -18.82 -8.20
CA TYR A 40 -28.44 -17.65 -7.39
C TYR A 40 -28.06 -17.84 -5.91
N ARG A 41 -28.39 -18.98 -5.29
CA ARG A 41 -28.02 -19.28 -3.91
C ARG A 41 -26.50 -19.28 -3.71
N SER A 42 -25.77 -19.91 -4.65
CA SER A 42 -24.30 -19.93 -4.58
C SER A 42 -23.69 -18.52 -4.64
N ARG A 43 -24.23 -17.65 -5.52
CA ARG A 43 -23.80 -16.25 -5.60
C ARG A 43 -24.12 -15.46 -4.32
N VAL A 44 -25.31 -15.64 -3.74
CA VAL A 44 -25.66 -15.01 -2.47
C VAL A 44 -24.72 -15.44 -1.34
N GLU A 45 -24.48 -16.75 -1.20
CA GLU A 45 -23.56 -17.27 -0.18
C GLU A 45 -22.14 -16.76 -0.39
N GLN A 46 -21.66 -16.68 -1.63
CA GLN A 46 -20.34 -16.13 -1.94
C GLN A 46 -20.28 -14.64 -1.61
N ALA A 47 -21.29 -13.86 -1.99
CA ALA A 47 -21.35 -12.44 -1.67
C ALA A 47 -21.29 -12.19 -0.15
N ILE A 48 -22.08 -12.92 0.63
CA ILE A 48 -22.10 -12.80 2.10
C ILE A 48 -20.72 -13.13 2.68
N ARG A 49 -20.07 -14.23 2.22
CA ARG A 49 -18.73 -14.59 2.70
C ARG A 49 -17.71 -13.50 2.37
N ASP A 50 -17.64 -13.05 1.11
CA ASP A 50 -16.67 -12.08 0.64
C ASP A 50 -16.85 -10.72 1.35
N LEU A 51 -18.09 -10.25 1.48
CA LEU A 51 -18.39 -8.99 2.15
C LEU A 51 -18.08 -9.04 3.65
N ASN A 52 -18.42 -10.12 4.34
CA ASN A 52 -18.05 -10.29 5.75
C ASN A 52 -16.54 -10.37 5.94
N ALA A 53 -15.82 -11.06 5.06
CA ALA A 53 -14.36 -11.13 5.11
C ALA A 53 -13.71 -9.75 4.95
N ILE A 54 -14.27 -8.87 4.10
CA ILE A 54 -13.83 -7.47 3.97
C ILE A 54 -14.17 -6.67 5.24
N LEU A 55 -15.37 -6.83 5.80
CA LEU A 55 -15.77 -6.11 7.02
C LEU A 55 -14.89 -6.44 8.22
N ASN A 56 -14.50 -7.71 8.36
CA ASN A 56 -13.75 -8.22 9.50
C ASN A 56 -12.23 -8.20 9.30
N ASP A 57 -11.73 -7.65 8.19
CA ASP A 57 -10.30 -7.64 7.82
C ASP A 57 -9.67 -9.04 7.79
N GLU A 58 -10.44 -10.06 7.38
CA GLU A 58 -10.01 -11.45 7.31
C GLU A 58 -9.27 -11.78 5.99
N THR A 59 -9.00 -10.77 5.15
CA THR A 59 -8.35 -10.94 3.85
C THR A 59 -7.06 -10.14 3.76
N LEU A 60 -6.12 -10.61 2.94
CA LEU A 60 -4.91 -9.88 2.58
C LEU A 60 -5.09 -9.05 1.28
N TRP A 61 -6.32 -8.83 0.87
CA TRP A 61 -6.62 -8.06 -0.34
C TRP A 61 -6.26 -6.58 -0.18
N THR A 62 -5.70 -6.01 -1.23
CA THR A 62 -5.51 -4.56 -1.32
C THR A 62 -6.85 -3.84 -1.37
N LEU A 63 -6.84 -2.52 -1.19
CA LEU A 63 -8.06 -1.72 -1.31
C LEU A 63 -8.71 -1.87 -2.69
N GLU A 64 -7.90 -1.86 -3.77
CA GLU A 64 -8.37 -2.03 -5.14
C GLU A 64 -8.99 -3.42 -5.37
N GLU A 65 -8.41 -4.48 -4.79
CA GLU A 65 -8.96 -5.83 -4.88
C GLU A 65 -10.29 -5.96 -4.13
N LYS A 66 -10.41 -5.34 -2.94
CA LYS A 66 -11.67 -5.27 -2.20
C LYS A 66 -12.74 -4.54 -3.01
N GLU A 67 -12.42 -3.39 -3.60
CA GLU A 67 -13.35 -2.60 -4.43
C GLU A 67 -13.78 -3.37 -5.69
N ALA A 68 -12.86 -4.02 -6.38
CA ALA A 68 -13.17 -4.86 -7.54
C ALA A 68 -14.11 -6.01 -7.17
N ARG A 69 -13.93 -6.61 -6.00
CA ARG A 69 -14.80 -7.66 -5.47
C ARG A 69 -16.21 -7.13 -5.18
N VAL A 70 -16.32 -5.98 -4.51
CA VAL A 70 -17.59 -5.29 -4.27
C VAL A 70 -18.31 -4.99 -5.57
N GLN A 71 -17.59 -4.46 -6.58
CA GLN A 71 -18.18 -4.18 -7.87
C GLN A 71 -18.70 -5.44 -8.56
N THR A 72 -17.96 -6.54 -8.51
CA THR A 72 -18.39 -7.84 -9.04
C THR A 72 -19.69 -8.31 -8.39
N ILE A 73 -19.82 -8.17 -7.06
CA ILE A 73 -21.04 -8.54 -6.31
C ILE A 73 -22.22 -7.65 -6.72
N LYS A 74 -21.99 -6.35 -6.89
CA LYS A 74 -23.03 -5.41 -7.38
C LYS A 74 -23.51 -5.80 -8.79
N ASP A 75 -22.60 -6.18 -9.67
CA ASP A 75 -22.93 -6.58 -11.04
C ASP A 75 -23.77 -7.87 -11.10
N TRP A 76 -23.73 -8.71 -10.07
CA TRP A 76 -24.63 -9.86 -9.97
C TRP A 76 -26.08 -9.46 -9.75
N ASN A 77 -26.35 -8.24 -9.32
CA ASN A 77 -27.69 -7.68 -9.08
C ASN A 77 -28.59 -8.60 -8.25
N LEU A 78 -28.05 -9.08 -7.13
CA LEU A 78 -28.75 -10.00 -6.23
C LEU A 78 -29.86 -9.26 -5.49
N GLN A 79 -31.10 -9.76 -5.59
CA GLN A 79 -32.25 -9.21 -4.86
C GLN A 79 -32.29 -9.83 -3.45
N ASN A 80 -31.33 -9.48 -2.61
CA ASN A 80 -31.18 -10.05 -1.26
C ASN A 80 -30.88 -8.95 -0.23
N PRO A 81 -31.79 -8.72 0.76
CA PRO A 81 -31.64 -7.64 1.74
C PRO A 81 -30.37 -7.74 2.59
N GLU A 82 -29.89 -8.95 2.90
CA GLU A 82 -28.66 -9.15 3.67
C GLU A 82 -27.43 -8.73 2.86
N VAL A 83 -27.40 -9.08 1.57
CA VAL A 83 -26.33 -8.65 0.67
C VAL A 83 -26.34 -7.13 0.51
N ASP A 84 -27.51 -6.52 0.37
CA ASP A 84 -27.64 -5.06 0.23
C ASP A 84 -27.13 -4.31 1.47
N ASP A 85 -27.46 -4.80 2.68
CA ASP A 85 -26.96 -4.21 3.94
C ASP A 85 -25.45 -4.37 4.09
N LEU A 86 -24.91 -5.55 3.78
CA LEU A 86 -23.47 -5.80 3.79
C LEU A 86 -22.73 -4.94 2.77
N LEU A 87 -23.25 -4.78 1.56
CA LEU A 87 -22.69 -3.88 0.55
C LEU A 87 -22.60 -2.45 1.08
N PHE A 88 -23.67 -1.93 1.67
CA PHE A 88 -23.67 -0.59 2.24
C PHE A 88 -22.60 -0.41 3.33
N GLN A 89 -22.46 -1.39 4.23
CA GLN A 89 -21.46 -1.35 5.30
C GLN A 89 -20.04 -1.41 4.74
N VAL A 90 -19.78 -2.31 3.77
CA VAL A 90 -18.47 -2.45 3.13
C VAL A 90 -18.09 -1.19 2.35
N GLU A 91 -19.00 -0.65 1.54
CA GLU A 91 -18.74 0.60 0.80
C GLU A 91 -18.36 1.75 1.74
N LYS A 92 -19.08 1.88 2.86
CA LYS A 92 -18.77 2.89 3.87
C LYS A 92 -17.38 2.68 4.51
N LYS A 93 -16.99 1.42 4.76
CA LYS A 93 -15.66 1.06 5.27
C LYS A 93 -14.58 1.41 4.26
N LEU A 94 -14.72 0.95 3.01
CA LEU A 94 -13.73 1.18 1.95
C LEU A 94 -13.58 2.67 1.61
N ALA A 95 -14.67 3.45 1.65
CA ALA A 95 -14.59 4.90 1.48
C ALA A 95 -13.74 5.57 2.57
N ARG A 96 -13.82 5.08 3.83
CA ARG A 96 -12.97 5.58 4.92
C ARG A 96 -11.52 5.16 4.76
N GLU A 97 -11.25 3.90 4.39
CA GLU A 97 -9.90 3.40 4.11
C GLU A 97 -9.23 4.23 2.99
N ARG A 98 -9.97 4.50 1.90
CA ARG A 98 -9.49 5.34 0.80
C ARG A 98 -9.16 6.75 1.26
N ALA A 99 -10.06 7.40 2.00
CA ALA A 99 -9.83 8.75 2.51
C ALA A 99 -8.63 8.83 3.45
N GLN A 100 -8.38 7.81 4.26
CA GLN A 100 -7.20 7.72 5.11
C GLN A 100 -5.91 7.58 4.29
N MET A 101 -5.90 6.69 3.29
CA MET A 101 -4.74 6.51 2.41
C MET A 101 -4.42 7.79 1.62
N GLU A 102 -5.44 8.47 1.10
CA GLU A 102 -5.27 9.74 0.37
C GLU A 102 -4.70 10.84 1.29
N GLU A 103 -5.20 10.93 2.52
CA GLU A 103 -4.70 11.89 3.51
C GLU A 103 -3.25 11.60 3.92
N GLU A 104 -2.91 10.32 4.15
CA GLU A 104 -1.54 9.90 4.46
C GLU A 104 -0.60 10.19 3.28
N ALA A 105 -1.01 9.87 2.05
CA ALA A 105 -0.25 10.18 0.85
C ALA A 105 -0.04 11.69 0.66
N ARG A 106 -1.07 12.50 0.94
CA ARG A 106 -0.98 13.96 0.89
C ARG A 106 0.01 14.50 1.93
N ARG A 107 -0.06 14.01 3.18
CA ARG A 107 0.88 14.41 4.24
C ARG A 107 2.32 14.02 3.90
N ALA A 108 2.53 12.81 3.39
CA ALA A 108 3.85 12.37 2.96
C ALA A 108 4.40 13.22 1.80
N ALA A 109 3.56 13.61 0.84
CA ALA A 109 3.95 14.49 -0.24
C ALA A 109 4.30 15.90 0.24
N GLU A 110 3.51 16.48 1.16
CA GLU A 110 3.79 17.78 1.77
C GLU A 110 5.09 17.77 2.58
N GLU A 111 5.34 16.69 3.33
CA GLU A 111 6.59 16.52 4.09
C GLU A 111 7.81 16.44 3.18
N LEU A 112 7.71 15.66 2.10
CA LEU A 112 8.76 15.56 1.09
C LEU A 112 9.04 16.91 0.40
N GLU A 113 7.99 17.67 0.07
CA GLU A 113 8.15 19.00 -0.53
C GLU A 113 8.86 19.97 0.44
N ARG A 114 8.48 19.96 1.72
CA ARG A 114 9.16 20.76 2.75
C ARG A 114 10.63 20.38 2.90
N ALA A 115 10.93 19.08 2.93
CA ALA A 115 12.29 18.58 3.03
C ALA A 115 13.13 19.01 1.81
N ASN A 116 12.61 18.89 0.60
CA ASN A 116 13.28 19.32 -0.63
C ASN A 116 13.53 20.84 -0.66
N ALA A 117 12.56 21.64 -0.19
CA ALA A 117 12.71 23.08 -0.10
C ALA A 117 13.81 23.47 0.91
N ALA A 118 13.81 22.81 2.08
CA ALA A 118 14.82 23.03 3.12
C ALA A 118 16.23 22.60 2.65
N ASP A 119 16.36 21.47 1.95
CA ASP A 119 17.60 21.01 1.34
C ASP A 119 18.19 22.07 0.40
N ALA A 120 17.40 22.57 -0.53
CA ALA A 120 17.84 23.58 -1.48
C ALA A 120 18.31 24.88 -0.78
N VAL A 121 17.67 25.27 0.32
CA VAL A 121 18.08 26.43 1.12
C VAL A 121 19.38 26.13 1.86
N LEU A 122 19.46 25.00 2.52
CA LEU A 122 20.61 24.60 3.32
C LEU A 122 21.88 24.44 2.47
N GLY A 123 21.79 23.84 1.29
CA GLY A 123 22.90 23.73 0.37
C GLY A 123 23.44 25.09 -0.12
N ARG A 124 22.54 26.07 -0.35
CA ARG A 124 22.94 27.45 -0.65
C ARG A 124 23.60 28.11 0.56
N ASN A 125 23.11 27.92 1.75
CA ASN A 125 23.67 28.47 2.97
C ASN A 125 25.08 27.94 3.22
N PHE A 126 25.29 26.63 3.09
CA PHE A 126 26.63 26.04 3.20
C PHE A 126 27.61 26.66 2.20
N SER A 127 27.18 26.81 0.96
CA SER A 127 28.00 27.42 -0.07
C SER A 127 28.33 28.91 0.22
N SER A 128 27.36 29.64 0.74
CA SER A 128 27.49 31.06 1.13
C SER A 128 28.42 31.24 2.33
N ILE A 129 28.35 30.36 3.32
CA ILE A 129 29.24 30.34 4.49
C ILE A 129 30.70 30.07 4.03
N ALA A 130 30.86 29.05 3.16
CA ALA A 130 32.19 28.69 2.62
C ALA A 130 32.81 29.82 1.83
N SER A 131 32.03 30.58 1.06
CA SER A 131 32.51 31.66 0.19
C SER A 131 32.49 33.06 0.83
N ALA A 132 32.14 33.15 2.13
CA ALA A 132 32.07 34.43 2.82
C ALA A 132 33.38 35.21 2.78
N SER A 133 33.29 36.51 2.47
CA SER A 133 34.46 37.38 2.30
C SER A 133 35.15 37.75 3.63
N SER A 134 34.46 37.55 4.76
CA SER A 134 35.02 37.83 6.09
C SER A 134 34.42 36.87 7.14
N VAL A 135 35.17 36.68 8.24
CA VAL A 135 34.71 35.89 9.38
C VAL A 135 33.40 36.45 9.97
N ALA A 136 33.28 37.79 10.04
CA ALA A 136 32.06 38.43 10.53
C ALA A 136 30.83 38.10 9.65
N GLN A 137 31.01 38.10 8.33
CA GLN A 137 29.94 37.69 7.41
C GLN A 137 29.60 36.21 7.55
N ALA A 138 30.61 35.33 7.63
CA ALA A 138 30.41 33.91 7.84
C ALA A 138 29.62 33.62 9.14
N ASN A 139 30.02 34.25 10.24
CA ASN A 139 29.33 34.06 11.53
C ASN A 139 27.89 34.53 11.50
N ARG A 140 27.56 35.60 10.78
CA ARG A 140 26.17 36.03 10.59
C ARG A 140 25.38 34.98 9.79
N LEU A 141 25.94 34.49 8.69
CA LEU A 141 25.29 33.44 7.87
C LEU A 141 25.11 32.14 8.67
N ILE A 142 26.05 31.79 9.55
CA ILE A 142 25.90 30.64 10.46
C ILE A 142 24.71 30.87 11.41
N SER A 143 24.62 32.04 12.05
CA SER A 143 23.50 32.34 12.93
C SER A 143 22.16 32.27 12.21
N GLU A 144 22.04 32.86 11.02
CA GLU A 144 20.84 32.81 10.18
C GLU A 144 20.51 31.37 9.75
N THR A 145 21.52 30.54 9.50
CA THR A 145 21.32 29.13 9.13
C THR A 145 20.86 28.31 10.31
N LEU A 146 21.40 28.55 11.51
CA LEU A 146 21.00 27.85 12.75
C LEU A 146 19.54 28.10 13.12
N ASP A 147 18.93 29.20 12.68
CA ASP A 147 17.49 29.44 12.85
C ASP A 147 16.58 28.41 12.13
N MET A 148 17.12 27.67 11.17
CA MET A 148 16.38 26.58 10.51
C MET A 148 16.30 25.31 11.36
N PHE A 149 17.12 25.20 12.39
CA PHE A 149 17.29 24.01 13.22
C PHE A 149 16.55 24.14 14.57
N GLU A 150 16.18 23.00 15.17
CA GLU A 150 15.61 22.97 16.52
C GLU A 150 16.61 23.47 17.56
N SER A 151 17.88 23.14 17.40
CA SER A 151 18.97 23.62 18.25
C SER A 151 20.31 23.57 17.52
N PRO A 152 21.35 24.28 18.01
CA PRO A 152 22.72 24.16 17.49
C PRO A 152 23.33 22.76 17.62
N ASN A 153 22.77 21.92 18.51
CA ASN A 153 23.25 20.57 18.78
C ASN A 153 22.61 19.50 17.89
N VAL A 154 21.79 19.88 16.90
CA VAL A 154 21.20 18.93 15.96
C VAL A 154 22.30 18.07 15.32
N PRO A 155 22.15 16.71 15.30
CA PRO A 155 23.16 15.83 14.77
C PRO A 155 23.29 15.95 13.25
N VAL A 156 24.55 15.97 12.80
CA VAL A 156 24.94 15.88 11.40
C VAL A 156 25.67 14.56 11.18
N LEU A 157 25.10 13.71 10.33
CA LEU A 157 25.63 12.42 9.96
C LEU A 157 26.28 12.54 8.56
N ILE A 158 27.55 12.19 8.41
CA ILE A 158 28.26 12.31 7.13
C ILE A 158 28.53 10.92 6.56
N ILE A 159 27.91 10.60 5.43
CA ILE A 159 28.12 9.34 4.71
C ILE A 159 29.49 9.40 4.02
N ILE A 160 30.36 8.47 4.38
CA ILE A 160 31.70 8.32 3.80
C ILE A 160 31.77 7.23 2.75
N SER A 161 30.87 6.24 2.83
CA SER A 161 30.76 5.13 1.88
C SER A 161 29.33 4.59 1.84
N GLN A 162 28.90 4.13 0.67
CA GLN A 162 27.64 3.44 0.47
C GLN A 162 27.91 2.09 -0.21
N ASN A 163 27.64 0.99 0.48
CA ASN A 163 27.82 -0.36 -0.05
C ASN A 163 26.58 -1.21 0.18
N ALA A 164 26.04 -1.79 -0.90
CA ALA A 164 24.96 -2.78 -0.85
C ALA A 164 23.73 -2.38 0.01
N GLY A 165 23.39 -1.09 0.05
CA GLY A 165 22.25 -0.58 0.83
C GLY A 165 22.57 -0.20 2.28
N PHE A 166 23.85 -0.25 2.68
CA PHE A 166 24.32 0.22 3.98
C PHE A 166 25.16 1.48 3.83
N ASN A 167 24.90 2.48 4.68
CA ASN A 167 25.70 3.69 4.76
C ASN A 167 26.72 3.55 5.87
N ASP A 168 27.97 3.92 5.55
CA ASP A 168 29.07 4.06 6.53
C ASP A 168 29.20 5.53 6.87
N TYR A 169 29.19 5.86 8.16
CA TYR A 169 29.19 7.24 8.63
C TYR A 169 30.52 7.61 9.26
N ASP A 170 30.91 8.87 9.09
CA ASP A 170 31.95 9.50 9.90
C ASP A 170 31.44 9.71 11.34
N ARG A 171 32.34 10.15 12.23
CA ARG A 171 31.92 10.49 13.61
C ARG A 171 30.83 11.55 13.57
N PRO A 172 29.71 11.34 14.26
CA PRO A 172 28.64 12.34 14.34
C PRO A 172 29.19 13.68 14.86
N THR A 173 28.74 14.76 14.24
CA THR A 173 29.04 16.12 14.68
C THR A 173 27.75 16.89 14.90
N THR A 174 27.82 18.11 15.47
CA THR A 174 26.66 18.99 15.58
C THR A 174 26.56 19.90 14.35
N ILE A 175 25.37 20.47 14.13
CA ILE A 175 25.23 21.42 13.01
C ILE A 175 26.08 22.67 13.24
N GLU A 176 26.19 23.18 14.47
CA GLU A 176 27.05 24.32 14.76
C GLU A 176 28.52 24.03 14.45
N ASP A 177 29.03 22.88 14.88
CA ASP A 177 30.42 22.48 14.59
C ASP A 177 30.65 22.29 13.09
N TYR A 178 29.68 21.68 12.40
CA TYR A 178 29.77 21.49 10.94
C TYR A 178 29.80 22.83 10.19
N LEU A 179 28.95 23.80 10.55
CA LEU A 179 28.93 25.13 9.92
C LEU A 179 30.24 25.88 10.18
N ASN A 180 30.79 25.79 11.40
CA ASN A 180 32.13 26.34 11.70
C ASN A 180 33.23 25.65 10.90
N TYR A 181 33.18 24.33 10.75
CA TYR A 181 34.10 23.61 9.88
C TYR A 181 34.03 24.12 8.42
N VAL A 182 32.84 24.27 7.84
CA VAL A 182 32.63 24.79 6.49
C VAL A 182 33.24 26.21 6.34
N LYS A 183 33.01 27.08 7.35
CA LYS A 183 33.61 28.42 7.40
C LYS A 183 35.13 28.37 7.36
N ASP A 184 35.73 27.50 8.17
CA ASP A 184 37.21 27.43 8.32
C ASP A 184 37.87 26.80 7.10
N GLN A 185 37.24 25.80 6.48
CA GLN A 185 37.70 25.15 5.26
C GLN A 185 37.51 26.01 4.01
N LYS A 186 36.63 27.01 4.03
CA LYS A 186 36.23 27.84 2.88
C LYS A 186 35.79 27.03 1.66
N VAL A 187 35.27 25.84 1.90
CA VAL A 187 34.75 24.95 0.87
C VAL A 187 33.66 24.04 1.46
N ASN A 188 32.57 23.91 0.75
CA ASN A 188 31.55 22.88 1.04
C ASN A 188 31.82 21.66 0.16
N ARG A 189 32.20 20.53 0.79
CA ARG A 189 32.48 19.23 0.11
C ARG A 189 31.36 18.23 0.19
N ASN A 190 30.28 18.60 0.85
CA ASN A 190 29.16 17.70 1.09
C ASN A 190 27.87 18.32 0.52
N LYS A 191 26.97 17.46 0.09
CA LYS A 191 25.59 17.82 -0.24
C LYS A 191 24.67 17.15 0.77
N VAL A 192 23.51 17.72 0.96
CA VAL A 192 22.46 17.11 1.78
C VAL A 192 21.98 15.84 1.08
N SER A 193 21.86 14.76 1.83
CA SER A 193 21.30 13.47 1.41
C SER A 193 19.88 13.31 1.91
N GLU A 194 19.68 13.64 3.22
CA GLU A 194 18.37 13.53 3.86
C GLU A 194 18.24 14.58 4.98
N LEU A 195 17.01 15.05 5.20
CA LEU A 195 16.64 15.94 6.30
C LEU A 195 15.47 15.35 7.07
N LYS A 196 15.54 15.36 8.40
CA LYS A 196 14.37 15.15 9.26
C LYS A 196 13.91 16.49 9.82
N ILE A 197 12.61 16.75 9.67
CA ILE A 197 11.98 18.01 10.06
C ILE A 197 10.87 17.69 11.06
N ASN A 198 10.78 18.44 12.14
CA ASN A 198 9.72 18.27 13.14
C ASN A 198 8.41 18.96 12.69
N SER A 199 7.35 18.80 13.48
CA SER A 199 6.03 19.40 13.21
C SER A 199 6.03 20.94 13.19
N GLU A 200 7.03 21.59 13.79
CA GLU A 200 7.20 23.03 13.80
C GLU A 200 7.98 23.55 12.58
N GLY A 201 8.43 22.65 11.70
CA GLY A 201 9.21 22.99 10.50
C GLY A 201 10.71 23.19 10.78
N LYS A 202 11.21 22.79 11.96
CA LYS A 202 12.63 22.85 12.31
C LYS A 202 13.34 21.55 11.96
N ILE A 203 14.58 21.67 11.45
CA ILE A 203 15.42 20.52 11.15
C ILE A 203 15.92 19.92 12.46
N ILE A 204 15.77 18.59 12.62
CA ILE A 204 16.19 17.82 13.80
C ILE A 204 17.29 16.81 13.52
N GLU A 205 17.60 16.54 12.25
CA GLU A 205 18.71 15.70 11.83
C GLU A 205 19.08 16.05 10.37
N VAL A 206 20.37 16.04 10.09
CA VAL A 206 20.90 16.22 8.72
C VAL A 206 21.79 15.04 8.37
N GLU A 207 21.53 14.43 7.23
CA GLU A 207 22.43 13.47 6.62
C GLU A 207 23.12 14.11 5.41
N LEU A 208 24.44 14.02 5.36
CA LEU A 208 25.27 14.58 4.30
C LEU A 208 26.02 13.46 3.58
N ILE A 209 26.28 13.65 2.30
CA ILE A 209 27.15 12.78 1.51
C ILE A 209 28.21 13.60 0.79
N LYS A 210 29.42 13.06 0.65
CA LYS A 210 30.49 13.71 -0.12
C LYS A 210 30.09 13.92 -1.56
N ASN A 211 30.41 15.10 -2.08
CA ASN A 211 30.31 15.42 -3.51
C ASN A 211 31.35 14.64 -4.32
#